data_a04bfd1a1a9a8cf474898b5bba24aa09
#
_entry.id   a04bfd1a1a9a8cf474898b5bba24aa09
#
_cell.length_a   1.000
_cell.length_b   1.000
_cell.length_c   1.000
_cell.angle_alpha   90.00
_cell.angle_beta   90.00
_cell.angle_gamma   90.00
#
_symmetry.space_group_name_H-M   'P 1'
#
loop_
_entity.id
_entity.type
_entity.pdbx_description
1 polymer ?
#
loop_
_entity_poly.entity_id
_entity_poly.type
_entity_poly.pdbx_seq_one_letter_code
_entity_poly.pdbx_strand_id
1 'polypeptide(L)'
;GNYRLKLSVRDSLGREENNGAYGSDSFMLFSKSDKRPAAFTDFFYYKENEEFDVQYPAAFLLGTSYRDAYVLMDVFCDRKRIESRVLQLNDTIIRMEFPYKEAYGKGITILFSFVKAGEMYSHQVELKKREPERALDMKWEVFRDRLRPGQEEEWKLVIKTPQGMPAAAE
;
A
#
# COMPACT_ATOMS: atom_id res chain seq x y z
N GLY A 1 -1.50 -8.61 18.96
CA GLY A 1 -1.90 -7.75 20.10
C GLY A 1 -1.50 -6.30 19.91
N ASN A 2 -2.09 -5.43 20.71
CA ASN A 2 -1.74 -4.02 20.74
C ASN A 2 -0.49 -3.79 21.58
N TYR A 3 0.43 -3.00 21.08
CA TYR A 3 1.68 -2.64 21.73
C TYR A 3 1.84 -1.13 21.72
N ARG A 4 2.51 -0.62 22.74
CA ARG A 4 2.87 0.78 22.83
C ARG A 4 4.39 0.91 22.92
N LEU A 5 4.98 1.66 22.02
CA LEU A 5 6.38 2.08 22.11
C LEU A 5 6.45 3.39 22.91
N LYS A 6 7.20 3.38 24.01
CA LYS A 6 7.47 4.58 24.79
C LYS A 6 8.97 4.87 24.70
N LEU A 7 9.31 6.04 24.18
CA LEU A 7 10.68 6.57 24.20
C LEU A 7 10.87 7.44 25.43
N SER A 8 11.95 7.21 26.17
CA SER A 8 12.41 8.11 27.23
C SER A 8 13.88 8.44 27.02
N VAL A 9 14.25 9.69 27.22
CA VAL A 9 15.65 10.12 27.17
C VAL A 9 16.07 10.53 28.57
N ARG A 10 17.28 10.15 28.95
CA ARG A 10 17.89 10.52 30.22
C ARG A 10 19.11 11.39 29.96
N ASP A 11 19.30 12.42 30.80
CA ASP A 11 20.52 13.21 30.79
C ASP A 11 21.74 12.40 31.29
N SER A 12 22.91 13.00 31.22
CA SER A 12 24.17 12.39 31.70
C SER A 12 24.18 12.07 33.20
N LEU A 13 23.23 12.59 33.96
CA LEU A 13 23.01 12.35 35.39
C LEU A 13 21.90 11.33 35.65
N GLY A 14 21.34 10.71 34.59
CA GLY A 14 20.28 9.71 34.69
C GLY A 14 18.88 10.25 34.97
N ARG A 15 18.67 11.57 34.92
CA ARG A 15 17.37 12.19 35.13
C ARG A 15 16.57 12.11 33.83
N GLU A 16 15.29 11.74 33.92
CA GLU A 16 14.41 11.78 32.77
C GLU A 16 14.12 13.23 32.36
N GLU A 17 14.50 13.60 31.16
CA GLU A 17 14.11 14.90 30.59
C GLU A 17 12.64 14.86 30.18
N ASN A 18 11.78 15.47 30.98
CA ASN A 18 10.35 15.60 30.72
C ASN A 18 10.03 16.78 29.78
N ASN A 19 10.79 16.99 28.74
CA ASN A 19 10.54 18.06 27.77
C ASN A 19 9.49 17.68 26.73
N GLY A 20 8.42 17.00 27.10
CA GLY A 20 7.15 16.95 26.34
C GLY A 20 7.20 16.43 24.90
N ALA A 21 8.34 16.01 24.39
CA ALA A 21 8.55 15.71 22.97
C ALA A 21 8.68 14.21 22.63
N TYR A 22 8.51 13.35 23.61
CA TYR A 22 8.66 11.91 23.38
C TYR A 22 7.31 11.29 23.09
N GLY A 23 7.06 11.03 21.81
CA GLY A 23 5.84 10.40 21.33
C GLY A 23 5.70 8.98 21.86
N SER A 24 4.49 8.59 22.20
CA SER A 24 4.15 7.18 22.32
C SER A 24 3.35 6.76 21.10
N ASP A 25 3.88 5.82 20.31
CA ASP A 25 3.15 5.20 19.23
C ASP A 25 2.55 3.89 19.66
N SER A 26 1.30 3.67 19.27
CA SER A 26 0.61 2.41 19.46
C SER A 26 0.48 1.69 18.14
N PHE A 27 0.79 0.41 18.11
CA PHE A 27 0.70 -0.41 16.92
C PHE A 27 0.17 -1.80 17.23
N MET A 28 -0.44 -2.41 16.22
CA MET A 28 -0.95 -3.78 16.33
C MET A 28 0.00 -4.75 15.62
N LEU A 29 0.48 -5.77 16.34
CA LEU A 29 1.17 -6.91 15.73
C LEU A 29 0.18 -8.02 15.46
N PHE A 30 0.20 -8.54 14.25
CA PHE A 30 -0.61 -9.66 13.78
C PHE A 30 0.18 -10.50 12.76
N SER A 31 -0.31 -11.72 12.50
CA SER A 31 0.17 -12.56 11.41
C SER A 31 -0.80 -12.50 10.24
N LYS A 32 -0.31 -12.54 9.00
CA LYS A 32 -1.16 -12.67 7.81
C LYS A 32 -2.00 -13.94 7.79
N SER A 33 -1.63 -14.94 8.58
CA SER A 33 -2.37 -16.19 8.75
C SER A 33 -3.45 -16.12 9.85
N ASP A 34 -3.51 -15.03 10.60
CA ASP A 34 -4.51 -14.85 11.64
C ASP A 34 -5.92 -14.86 11.05
N LYS A 35 -6.82 -15.59 11.72
CA LYS A 35 -8.23 -15.68 11.32
C LYS A 35 -9.11 -14.65 12.03
N ARG A 36 -8.56 -13.96 13.04
CA ARG A 36 -9.23 -12.93 13.82
C ARG A 36 -8.27 -11.77 14.08
N PRO A 37 -8.79 -10.57 14.27
CA PRO A 37 -7.96 -9.44 14.70
C PRO A 37 -7.20 -9.76 15.99
N ALA A 38 -5.92 -9.42 16.03
CA ALA A 38 -5.03 -9.69 17.15
C ALA A 38 -5.39 -8.88 18.41
N ALA A 39 -6.18 -7.83 18.26
CA ALA A 39 -6.79 -7.03 19.31
C ALA A 39 -8.13 -6.51 18.82
N PHE A 40 -9.01 -6.06 19.74
CA PHE A 40 -10.29 -5.50 19.34
C PHE A 40 -10.09 -4.33 18.37
N THR A 41 -10.77 -4.43 17.24
CA THR A 41 -10.83 -3.37 16.23
C THR A 41 -12.18 -3.40 15.53
N ASP A 42 -12.75 -2.21 15.32
CA ASP A 42 -14.03 -2.07 14.63
C ASP A 42 -13.92 -2.47 13.18
N PHE A 43 -12.87 -2.01 12.51
CA PHE A 43 -12.58 -2.32 11.13
C PHE A 43 -11.08 -2.61 10.98
N PHE A 44 -10.75 -3.83 10.54
CA PHE A 44 -9.40 -4.26 10.25
C PHE A 44 -9.16 -4.22 8.75
N TYR A 45 -8.09 -3.54 8.36
CA TYR A 45 -7.62 -3.51 6.98
C TYR A 45 -6.09 -3.63 6.95
N TYR A 46 -5.60 -4.49 6.09
CA TYR A 46 -4.18 -4.60 5.83
C TYR A 46 -3.91 -4.79 4.33
N LYS A 47 -3.17 -3.85 3.77
CA LYS A 47 -2.76 -3.88 2.38
C LYS A 47 -1.66 -4.92 2.16
N GLU A 48 -1.92 -5.88 1.25
CA GLU A 48 -0.88 -6.74 0.70
C GLU A 48 -0.35 -6.16 -0.62
N ASN A 49 -1.28 -5.84 -1.52
CA ASN A 49 -1.00 -5.23 -2.80
C ASN A 49 -2.25 -4.50 -3.32
N GLU A 50 -2.17 -3.21 -3.58
CA GLU A 50 -3.25 -2.39 -4.15
C GLU A 50 -3.10 -2.15 -5.65
N GLU A 51 -2.08 -2.72 -6.27
CA GLU A 51 -1.90 -2.69 -7.70
C GLU A 51 -2.24 -4.03 -8.31
N PHE A 52 -2.84 -4.01 -9.49
CA PHE A 52 -3.22 -5.21 -10.21
C PHE A 52 -2.93 -5.08 -11.70
N ASP A 53 -2.65 -6.20 -12.32
CA ASP A 53 -2.53 -6.36 -13.76
C ASP A 53 -3.07 -7.75 -14.16
N VAL A 54 -2.90 -8.11 -15.42
CA VAL A 54 -3.39 -9.41 -15.95
C VAL A 54 -2.73 -10.61 -15.23
N GLN A 55 -1.52 -10.44 -14.70
CA GLN A 55 -0.75 -11.52 -14.06
C GLN A 55 -0.88 -11.51 -12.53
N TYR A 56 -1.03 -10.34 -11.95
CA TYR A 56 -0.99 -10.15 -10.49
C TYR A 56 -2.28 -9.48 -10.01
N PRO A 57 -3.11 -10.18 -9.22
CA PRO A 57 -4.30 -9.58 -8.61
C PRO A 57 -3.90 -8.62 -7.49
N ALA A 58 -4.72 -7.62 -7.22
CA ALA A 58 -4.66 -6.88 -5.98
C ALA A 58 -5.16 -7.76 -4.83
N ALA A 59 -4.58 -7.59 -3.65
CA ALA A 59 -4.93 -8.39 -2.48
C ALA A 59 -4.80 -7.58 -1.18
N PHE A 60 -5.73 -7.82 -0.27
CA PHE A 60 -5.74 -7.23 1.07
C PHE A 60 -6.51 -8.10 2.06
N LEU A 61 -6.23 -7.89 3.33
CA LEU A 61 -6.98 -8.48 4.42
C LEU A 61 -8.03 -7.49 4.92
N LEU A 62 -9.23 -7.97 5.16
CA LEU A 62 -10.37 -7.24 5.68
C LEU A 62 -10.95 -7.99 6.86
N GLY A 63 -11.35 -7.28 7.92
CA GLY A 63 -11.93 -7.94 9.08
C GLY A 63 -12.57 -6.98 10.09
N THR A 64 -13.13 -7.55 11.13
CA THR A 64 -13.69 -6.86 12.28
C THR A 64 -13.69 -7.78 13.49
N SER A 65 -13.61 -7.22 14.69
CA SER A 65 -13.84 -7.95 15.94
C SER A 65 -15.31 -8.06 16.32
N TYR A 66 -16.19 -7.37 15.58
CA TYR A 66 -17.63 -7.52 15.81
C TYR A 66 -18.14 -8.86 15.32
N ARG A 67 -19.11 -9.41 16.04
CA ARG A 67 -19.93 -10.53 15.59
C ARG A 67 -21.10 -10.00 14.78
N ASP A 68 -21.53 -10.80 13.79
CA ASP A 68 -22.69 -10.47 12.92
C ASP A 68 -22.61 -9.07 12.32
N ALA A 69 -21.45 -8.71 11.77
CA ALA A 69 -21.27 -7.50 11.01
C ALA A 69 -21.63 -7.75 9.54
N TYR A 70 -22.58 -6.99 9.04
CA TYR A 70 -22.99 -7.00 7.63
C TYR A 70 -22.34 -5.83 6.93
N VAL A 71 -21.27 -6.08 6.22
CA VAL A 71 -20.44 -5.07 5.56
C VAL A 71 -20.91 -4.95 4.11
N LEU A 72 -21.48 -3.81 3.75
CA LEU A 72 -21.77 -3.49 2.36
C LEU A 72 -20.46 -3.18 1.66
N MET A 73 -20.20 -3.85 0.56
CA MET A 73 -19.08 -3.61 -0.33
C MET A 73 -19.61 -3.10 -1.68
N ASP A 74 -19.30 -1.86 -2.00
CA ASP A 74 -19.59 -1.26 -3.28
C ASP A 74 -18.30 -1.05 -4.08
N VAL A 75 -18.30 -1.46 -5.34
CA VAL A 75 -17.17 -1.28 -6.26
C VAL A 75 -17.52 -0.25 -7.32
N PHE A 76 -16.67 0.73 -7.48
CA PHE A 76 -16.83 1.82 -8.43
C PHE A 76 -15.71 1.82 -9.47
N CYS A 77 -16.07 2.05 -10.72
CA CYS A 77 -15.16 2.37 -11.80
C CYS A 77 -15.64 3.66 -12.45
N ASP A 78 -14.75 4.63 -12.63
CA ASP A 78 -15.09 5.95 -13.19
C ASP A 78 -16.36 6.59 -12.56
N ARG A 79 -16.45 6.55 -11.22
CA ARG A 79 -17.59 7.03 -10.41
C ARG A 79 -18.90 6.26 -10.62
N LYS A 80 -18.92 5.24 -11.45
CA LYS A 80 -20.09 4.38 -11.64
C LYS A 80 -19.94 3.13 -10.76
N ARG A 81 -20.96 2.84 -9.96
CA ARG A 81 -21.03 1.58 -9.21
C ARG A 81 -21.22 0.41 -10.18
N ILE A 82 -20.31 -0.52 -10.18
CA ILE A 82 -20.29 -1.69 -11.06
C ILE A 82 -20.61 -2.99 -10.32
N GLU A 83 -20.43 -3.01 -9.01
CA GLU A 83 -20.74 -4.16 -8.17
C GLU A 83 -21.19 -3.69 -6.80
N SER A 84 -22.13 -4.41 -6.17
CA SER A 84 -22.55 -4.20 -4.79
C SER A 84 -22.88 -5.55 -4.18
N ARG A 85 -22.32 -5.84 -3.01
CA ARG A 85 -22.61 -7.09 -2.27
C ARG A 85 -22.45 -6.89 -0.78
N VAL A 86 -23.10 -7.73 0.01
CA VAL A 86 -22.97 -7.76 1.46
C VAL A 86 -22.05 -8.91 1.86
N LEU A 87 -21.06 -8.59 2.69
CA LEU A 87 -20.17 -9.53 3.34
C LEU A 87 -20.64 -9.71 4.78
N GLN A 88 -20.85 -10.93 5.21
CA GLN A 88 -21.11 -11.22 6.62
C GLN A 88 -19.79 -11.57 7.30
N LEU A 89 -19.36 -10.76 8.24
CA LEU A 89 -18.15 -10.96 9.04
C LEU A 89 -18.55 -11.24 10.50
N ASN A 90 -17.84 -12.18 11.12
CA ASN A 90 -18.14 -12.63 12.47
C ASN A 90 -16.84 -12.85 13.23
N ASP A 91 -16.31 -11.79 13.86
CA ASP A 91 -15.02 -11.80 14.56
C ASP A 91 -13.95 -12.52 13.71
N THR A 92 -13.73 -12.01 12.50
CA THR A 92 -12.90 -12.70 11.52
C THR A 92 -12.08 -11.74 10.66
N ILE A 93 -11.00 -12.26 10.09
CA ILE A 93 -10.25 -11.67 8.99
C ILE A 93 -10.44 -12.55 7.77
N ILE A 94 -10.78 -11.95 6.65
CA ILE A 94 -10.82 -12.59 5.34
C ILE A 94 -9.77 -11.96 4.42
N ARG A 95 -9.20 -12.77 3.54
CA ARG A 95 -8.34 -12.31 2.46
C ARG A 95 -9.18 -12.12 1.21
N MET A 96 -9.11 -10.95 0.63
CA MET A 96 -9.81 -10.63 -0.62
C MET A 96 -8.78 -10.47 -1.74
N GLU A 97 -9.13 -11.03 -2.90
CA GLU A 97 -8.36 -10.88 -4.13
C GLU A 97 -9.23 -10.27 -5.22
N PHE A 98 -8.65 -9.32 -5.95
CA PHE A 98 -9.28 -8.65 -7.08
C PHE A 98 -8.41 -8.83 -8.32
N PRO A 99 -8.74 -9.78 -9.21
CA PRO A 99 -8.08 -9.90 -10.49
C PRO A 99 -8.40 -8.70 -11.37
N TYR A 100 -7.44 -8.24 -12.15
CA TYR A 100 -7.66 -7.17 -13.10
C TYR A 100 -8.63 -7.59 -14.19
N LYS A 101 -9.52 -6.68 -14.57
CA LYS A 101 -10.40 -6.79 -15.74
C LYS A 101 -10.22 -5.56 -16.61
N GLU A 102 -10.24 -5.72 -17.93
CA GLU A 102 -10.10 -4.58 -18.85
C GLU A 102 -11.14 -3.48 -18.60
N ALA A 103 -12.36 -3.87 -18.20
CA ALA A 103 -13.42 -2.95 -17.83
C ALA A 103 -13.09 -2.04 -16.64
N TYR A 104 -12.04 -2.35 -15.87
CA TYR A 104 -11.57 -1.52 -14.76
C TYR A 104 -10.67 -0.36 -15.20
N GLY A 105 -10.27 -0.32 -16.47
CA GLY A 105 -9.47 0.76 -17.02
C GLY A 105 -8.21 1.02 -16.20
N LYS A 106 -8.10 2.21 -15.62
CA LYS A 106 -6.95 2.61 -14.78
C LYS A 106 -7.04 2.11 -13.34
N GLY A 107 -8.21 1.63 -12.90
CA GLY A 107 -8.42 1.14 -11.54
C GLY A 107 -9.86 1.22 -11.08
N ILE A 108 -10.08 0.78 -9.86
CA ILE A 108 -11.39 0.80 -9.19
C ILE A 108 -11.26 1.34 -7.78
N THR A 109 -12.36 1.85 -7.27
CA THR A 109 -12.51 2.23 -5.87
C THR A 109 -13.50 1.28 -5.20
N ILE A 110 -13.13 0.72 -4.06
CA ILE A 110 -13.99 -0.14 -3.26
C ILE A 110 -14.35 0.60 -1.98
N LEU A 111 -15.63 0.72 -1.70
CA LEU A 111 -16.14 1.28 -0.46
C LEU A 111 -16.74 0.16 0.39
N PHE A 112 -16.22 0.00 1.58
CA PHE A 112 -16.79 -0.84 2.63
C PHE A 112 -17.53 0.01 3.63
N SER A 113 -18.74 -0.38 3.98
CA SER A 113 -19.52 0.34 5.01
C SER A 113 -20.39 -0.61 5.81
N PHE A 114 -20.54 -0.37 7.11
CA PHE A 114 -21.47 -1.07 7.97
C PHE A 114 -21.86 -0.23 9.17
N VAL A 115 -22.95 -0.61 9.81
CA VAL A 115 -23.40 0.00 11.05
C VAL A 115 -23.38 -1.06 12.14
N LYS A 116 -22.78 -0.72 13.28
CA LYS A 116 -22.75 -1.59 14.46
C LYS A 116 -22.75 -0.75 15.73
N ALA A 117 -23.53 -1.20 16.73
CA ALA A 117 -23.64 -0.52 18.02
C ALA A 117 -24.04 0.98 17.92
N GLY A 118 -24.80 1.37 16.89
CA GLY A 118 -25.21 2.76 16.64
C GLY A 118 -24.18 3.62 15.92
N GLU A 119 -23.00 3.07 15.62
CA GLU A 119 -21.92 3.76 14.92
C GLU A 119 -21.82 3.29 13.46
N MET A 120 -21.50 4.23 12.54
CA MET A 120 -21.25 3.93 11.15
C MET A 120 -19.74 3.87 10.88
N TYR A 121 -19.32 2.78 10.28
CA TYR A 121 -17.93 2.54 9.87
C TYR A 121 -17.83 2.54 8.35
N SER A 122 -16.83 3.20 7.82
CA SER A 122 -16.54 3.17 6.39
C SER A 122 -15.04 3.13 6.11
N HIS A 123 -14.68 2.44 5.05
CA HIS A 123 -13.29 2.36 4.60
C HIS A 123 -13.24 2.30 3.08
N GLN A 124 -12.38 3.10 2.47
CA GLN A 124 -12.20 3.17 1.03
C GLN A 124 -10.84 2.58 0.64
N VAL A 125 -10.84 1.76 -0.37
CA VAL A 125 -9.64 1.16 -0.97
C VAL A 125 -9.59 1.54 -2.44
N GLU A 126 -8.45 2.02 -2.90
CA GLU A 126 -8.19 2.29 -4.31
C GLU A 126 -7.27 1.22 -4.87
N LEU A 127 -7.75 0.49 -5.85
CA LEU A 127 -6.95 -0.48 -6.60
C LEU A 127 -6.58 0.12 -7.96
N LYS A 128 -5.28 0.19 -8.24
CA LYS A 128 -4.76 0.83 -9.46
C LYS A 128 -4.19 -0.20 -10.41
N LYS A 129 -4.39 0.04 -11.71
CA LYS A 129 -3.69 -0.75 -12.71
C LYS A 129 -2.20 -0.50 -12.55
N ARG A 130 -1.41 -1.58 -12.42
CA ARG A 130 0.04 -1.49 -12.40
C ARG A 130 0.51 -0.93 -13.74
N GLU A 131 1.23 0.15 -13.67
CA GLU A 131 1.92 0.66 -14.85
C GLU A 131 3.18 -0.17 -15.09
N PRO A 132 3.50 -0.49 -16.35
CA PRO A 132 4.77 -1.13 -16.66
C PRO A 132 5.89 -0.24 -16.13
N GLU A 133 6.88 -0.88 -15.54
CA GLU A 133 8.07 -0.18 -15.04
C GLU A 133 8.73 0.55 -16.22
N ARG A 134 8.65 1.87 -16.19
CA ARG A 134 9.21 2.76 -17.22
C ARG A 134 10.60 3.27 -16.83
N ALA A 135 11.15 2.77 -15.74
CA ALA A 135 12.49 3.13 -15.31
C ALA A 135 13.49 2.76 -16.40
N LEU A 136 14.21 3.75 -16.90
CA LEU A 136 15.29 3.52 -17.87
C LEU A 136 16.59 3.31 -17.09
N ASP A 137 17.31 2.25 -17.41
CA ASP A 137 18.68 2.04 -16.93
C ASP A 137 19.63 2.87 -17.81
N MET A 138 20.18 3.93 -17.23
CA MET A 138 21.10 4.84 -17.91
C MET A 138 22.50 4.63 -17.38
N LYS A 139 23.42 4.25 -18.28
CA LYS A 139 24.84 4.06 -17.94
C LYS A 139 25.73 4.79 -18.92
N TRP A 140 26.73 5.47 -18.38
CA TRP A 140 27.80 6.01 -19.19
C TRP A 140 28.71 4.86 -19.63
N GLU A 141 28.87 4.66 -20.90
CA GLU A 141 29.83 3.71 -21.46
C GLU A 141 31.20 4.35 -21.64
N VAL A 142 31.19 5.63 -22.06
CA VAL A 142 32.39 6.45 -22.17
C VAL A 142 32.10 7.79 -21.47
N PHE A 143 32.87 8.06 -20.42
CA PHE A 143 32.81 9.33 -19.69
C PHE A 143 34.19 9.65 -19.10
N ARG A 144 34.66 10.88 -19.30
CA ARG A 144 35.86 11.40 -18.64
C ARG A 144 35.48 12.58 -17.76
N ASP A 145 35.93 12.54 -16.53
CA ASP A 145 35.68 13.56 -15.51
C ASP A 145 36.67 14.76 -15.59
N ARG A 146 37.72 14.64 -16.41
CA ARG A 146 38.75 15.66 -16.57
C ARG A 146 39.03 15.92 -18.05
N LEU A 147 38.76 17.14 -18.49
CA LEU A 147 39.01 17.61 -19.84
C LEU A 147 40.08 18.70 -19.84
N ARG A 148 40.85 18.79 -20.92
CA ARG A 148 41.75 19.92 -21.15
C ARG A 148 41.04 20.95 -22.02
N PRO A 149 41.32 22.26 -21.85
CA PRO A 149 40.76 23.29 -22.73
C PRO A 149 41.05 23.02 -24.21
N GLY A 150 40.03 23.02 -25.07
CA GLY A 150 40.14 22.76 -26.48
C GLY A 150 40.22 21.28 -26.90
N GLN A 151 40.07 20.35 -25.96
CA GLN A 151 40.02 18.93 -26.27
C GLN A 151 38.62 18.56 -26.74
N GLU A 152 38.51 17.89 -27.90
CA GLU A 152 37.29 17.22 -28.34
C GLU A 152 37.08 15.95 -27.55
N GLU A 153 35.84 15.68 -27.13
CA GLU A 153 35.49 14.52 -26.34
C GLU A 153 34.18 13.91 -26.80
N GLU A 154 34.10 12.61 -26.83
CA GLU A 154 32.89 11.87 -27.13
C GLU A 154 32.38 11.19 -25.86
N TRP A 155 31.14 11.46 -25.50
CA TRP A 155 30.46 10.82 -24.38
C TRP A 155 29.39 9.88 -24.91
N LYS A 156 29.40 8.65 -24.43
CA LYS A 156 28.45 7.63 -24.83
C LYS A 156 27.56 7.23 -23.68
N LEU A 157 26.27 7.53 -23.78
CA LEU A 157 25.23 7.15 -22.83
C LEU A 157 24.46 5.97 -23.42
N VAL A 158 24.40 4.88 -22.69
CA VAL A 158 23.55 3.73 -23.04
C VAL A 158 22.30 3.76 -22.20
N ILE A 159 21.16 3.80 -22.88
CA ILE A 159 19.83 3.80 -22.26
C ILE A 159 19.15 2.47 -22.61
N LYS A 160 18.75 1.73 -21.57
CA LYS A 160 18.06 0.45 -21.72
C LYS A 160 16.72 0.46 -21.01
N THR A 161 15.76 -0.29 -21.54
CA THR A 161 14.51 -0.60 -20.84
C THR A 161 14.80 -1.52 -19.63
N PRO A 162 13.87 -1.68 -18.67
CA PRO A 162 14.02 -2.62 -17.55
C PRO A 162 14.30 -4.05 -17.99
N GLN A 163 13.89 -4.41 -19.22
CA GLN A 163 14.13 -5.72 -19.81
C GLN A 163 15.51 -5.82 -20.50
N GLY A 164 16.34 -4.77 -20.38
CA GLY A 164 17.70 -4.73 -20.94
C GLY A 164 17.78 -4.42 -22.45
N MET A 165 16.66 -4.12 -23.10
CA MET A 165 16.62 -3.76 -24.51
C MET A 165 17.01 -2.28 -24.72
N PRO A 166 17.66 -1.92 -25.82
CA PRO A 166 17.91 -0.52 -26.13
C PRO A 166 16.62 0.28 -26.18
N ALA A 167 16.60 1.43 -25.50
CA ALA A 167 15.47 2.35 -25.60
C ALA A 167 15.68 3.24 -26.82
N ALA A 168 14.67 3.29 -27.71
CA ALA A 168 14.64 4.30 -28.75
C ALA A 168 14.24 5.63 -28.10
N ALA A 169 15.09 6.64 -28.21
CA ALA A 169 14.80 8.01 -27.82
C ALA A 169 14.69 8.86 -29.08
N GLU A 170 13.58 9.58 -29.22
CA GLU A 170 13.40 10.67 -30.20
C GLU A 170 13.60 12.01 -29.51
#